data_8f07b2fe053fd9d7df84e5b2f55f554a
#
_entry.id   8f07b2fe053fd9d7df84e5b2f55f554a
#
_cell.length_a   1.000
_cell.length_b   1.000
_cell.length_c   1.000
_cell.angle_alpha   90.00
_cell.angle_beta   90.00
_cell.angle_gamma   90.00
#
_symmetry.space_group_name_H-M   'P 1'
#
loop_
_entity.id
_entity.type
_entity.pdbx_description
1 polymer ?
#
loop_
_entity_poly.entity_id
_entity_poly.type
_entity_poly.pdbx_seq_one_letter_code
_entity_poly.pdbx_strand_id
1 'polypeptide(L)'
;YYYNDNERAIKFFKLATDAANVVISSGKYQIETPYRELFCSYDLTKKKDVLLYRKYDAALGTTHCIASYCNVNEALAAGATKNLIESFNCVDGKSYQESTVANANKFTLDNLIRTRDPRFEATFYDSLTIRSRSSLLYVVKFIPRTALNYIKENSTPATEWTGTNNVTGFPVIRYSEVLLNWIE
;
A
#
# COMPACT_ATOMS: atom_id res chain seq x y z
N TYR A 1 17.74 -9.89 -18.32
CA TYR A 1 17.92 -11.23 -18.92
C TYR A 1 18.46 -11.21 -20.35
N TYR A 2 18.36 -10.10 -21.08
CA TYR A 2 18.75 -10.07 -22.51
C TYR A 2 20.09 -9.40 -22.78
N TYR A 3 20.67 -8.72 -21.80
CA TYR A 3 21.94 -8.01 -21.99
C TYR A 3 22.82 -8.23 -20.77
N ASN A 4 23.83 -9.07 -20.92
CA ASN A 4 24.91 -9.24 -19.93
C ASN A 4 25.93 -8.09 -20.11
N ASP A 5 25.43 -6.84 -19.97
CA ASP A 5 26.20 -5.61 -20.14
C ASP A 5 26.43 -4.97 -18.76
N ASN A 6 27.45 -5.45 -18.08
CA ASN A 6 27.80 -4.99 -16.74
C ASN A 6 28.20 -3.50 -16.72
N GLU A 7 28.85 -3.01 -17.76
CA GLU A 7 29.27 -1.59 -17.80
C GLU A 7 28.05 -0.67 -17.88
N ARG A 8 27.09 -1.05 -18.70
CA ARG A 8 25.83 -0.32 -18.81
C ARG A 8 25.00 -0.38 -17.52
N ALA A 9 24.95 -1.54 -16.88
CA ALA A 9 24.28 -1.70 -15.59
C ALA A 9 24.90 -0.79 -14.53
N ILE A 10 26.21 -0.81 -14.35
CA ILE A 10 26.96 0.05 -13.43
C ILE A 10 26.69 1.54 -13.71
N LYS A 11 26.67 1.94 -14.98
CA LYS A 11 26.35 3.32 -15.37
C LYS A 11 24.96 3.74 -14.91
N PHE A 12 23.93 2.89 -15.09
CA PHE A 12 22.58 3.21 -14.69
C PHE A 12 22.40 3.21 -13.17
N PHE A 13 22.99 2.27 -12.44
CA PHE A 13 23.01 2.28 -10.99
C PHE A 13 23.65 3.56 -10.43
N LYS A 14 24.78 3.98 -11.02
CA LYS A 14 25.41 5.25 -10.62
C LYS A 14 24.49 6.46 -10.86
N LEU A 15 23.83 6.53 -12.02
CA LEU A 15 22.88 7.61 -12.31
C LEU A 15 21.69 7.60 -11.34
N ALA A 16 21.18 6.42 -10.99
CA ALA A 16 20.10 6.29 -10.01
C ALA A 16 20.54 6.76 -8.62
N THR A 17 21.74 6.35 -8.17
CA THR A 17 22.32 6.79 -6.89
C THR A 17 22.55 8.30 -6.88
N ASP A 18 23.10 8.87 -7.94
CA ASP A 18 23.35 10.31 -8.04
C ASP A 18 22.03 11.11 -7.99
N ALA A 19 20.99 10.66 -8.70
CA ALA A 19 19.66 11.26 -8.66
C ALA A 19 19.02 11.15 -7.26
N ALA A 20 19.13 9.99 -6.62
CA ALA A 20 18.62 9.78 -5.26
C ALA A 20 19.36 10.69 -4.26
N ASN A 21 20.68 10.85 -4.37
CA ASN A 21 21.48 11.77 -3.54
C ASN A 21 20.99 13.21 -3.65
N VAL A 22 20.62 13.69 -4.83
CA VAL A 22 20.08 15.05 -5.02
C VAL A 22 18.78 15.21 -4.20
N VAL A 23 17.89 14.23 -4.27
CA VAL A 23 16.63 14.26 -3.51
C VAL A 23 16.88 14.21 -2.01
N ILE A 24 17.73 13.29 -1.54
CA ILE A 24 18.07 13.11 -0.12
C ILE A 24 18.71 14.37 0.44
N SER A 25 19.73 14.91 -0.26
CA SER A 25 20.49 16.08 0.17
C SER A 25 19.65 17.37 0.15
N SER A 26 18.54 17.39 -0.59
CA SER A 26 17.64 18.56 -0.61
C SER A 26 16.97 18.85 0.74
N GLY A 27 16.85 17.83 1.61
CA GLY A 27 16.16 17.92 2.89
C GLY A 27 14.65 18.21 2.79
N LYS A 28 14.09 18.20 1.58
CA LYS A 28 12.67 18.54 1.34
C LYS A 28 11.73 17.37 1.65
N TYR A 29 12.24 16.15 1.60
CA TYR A 29 11.45 14.93 1.70
C TYR A 29 11.87 14.12 2.93
N GLN A 30 10.89 13.47 3.55
CA GLN A 30 11.12 12.59 4.69
C GLN A 30 9.95 11.61 4.86
N ILE A 31 10.19 10.44 5.48
CA ILE A 31 9.12 9.52 5.85
C ILE A 31 8.53 10.00 7.17
N GLU A 32 7.38 10.65 7.12
CA GLU A 32 6.71 11.22 8.29
C GLU A 32 5.23 10.85 8.40
N THR A 33 4.59 10.55 7.27
CA THR A 33 3.16 10.26 7.26
C THR A 33 2.91 8.81 7.64
N PRO A 34 2.02 8.51 8.60
CA PRO A 34 1.63 7.14 8.88
C PRO A 34 1.17 6.44 7.60
N TYR A 35 1.67 5.23 7.38
CA TYR A 35 1.48 4.49 6.14
C TYR A 35 0.01 4.39 5.71
N ARG A 36 -0.90 4.16 6.66
CA ARG A 36 -2.33 4.10 6.39
C ARG A 36 -2.89 5.43 5.88
N GLU A 37 -2.54 6.53 6.53
CA GLU A 37 -3.05 7.86 6.18
C GLU A 37 -2.55 8.33 4.83
N LEU A 38 -1.33 7.96 4.47
CA LEU A 38 -0.74 8.32 3.18
C LEU A 38 -1.61 7.85 2.01
N PHE A 39 -2.08 6.60 2.03
CA PHE A 39 -2.80 5.99 0.92
C PHE A 39 -4.30 6.30 0.88
N CYS A 40 -4.87 6.83 1.93
CA CYS A 40 -6.27 7.26 1.96
C CYS A 40 -6.44 8.79 2.01
N SER A 41 -5.36 9.54 1.78
CA SER A 41 -5.40 11.01 1.74
C SER A 41 -6.01 11.52 0.42
N TYR A 42 -6.85 12.54 0.50
CA TYR A 42 -7.38 13.27 -0.66
C TYR A 42 -6.37 14.27 -1.21
N ASP A 43 -5.56 14.85 -0.34
CA ASP A 43 -4.54 15.86 -0.69
C ASP A 43 -3.15 15.39 -0.24
N LEU A 44 -2.28 15.19 -1.20
CA LEU A 44 -0.89 14.77 -0.99
C LEU A 44 0.12 15.93 -1.15
N THR A 45 -0.34 17.17 -1.41
CA THR A 45 0.55 18.33 -1.67
C THR A 45 1.49 18.64 -0.52
N LYS A 46 1.06 18.40 0.72
CA LYS A 46 1.84 18.68 1.94
C LYS A 46 2.53 17.46 2.53
N LYS A 47 2.42 16.30 1.88
CA LYS A 47 3.01 15.05 2.38
C LYS A 47 4.45 14.94 1.92
N LYS A 48 5.40 15.09 2.83
CA LYS A 48 6.84 15.03 2.51
C LYS A 48 7.31 13.64 2.06
N ASP A 49 6.51 12.59 2.28
CA ASP A 49 6.77 11.26 1.73
C ASP A 49 6.59 11.17 0.22
N VAL A 50 5.94 12.14 -0.43
CA VAL A 50 5.48 12.03 -1.81
C VAL A 50 6.21 13.03 -2.70
N LEU A 51 6.93 12.53 -3.70
CA LEU A 51 7.60 13.34 -4.71
C LEU A 51 6.67 13.66 -5.88
N LEU A 52 5.91 12.65 -6.30
CA LEU A 52 4.97 12.75 -7.41
C LEU A 52 3.69 12.01 -7.04
N TYR A 53 2.55 12.65 -7.30
CA TYR A 53 1.24 12.02 -7.10
C TYR A 53 0.27 12.42 -8.19
N ARG A 54 -0.77 11.60 -8.37
CA ARG A 54 -1.93 11.92 -9.20
C ARG A 54 -3.05 12.41 -8.31
N LYS A 55 -3.51 13.63 -8.57
CA LYS A 55 -4.72 14.19 -7.95
C LYS A 55 -5.95 13.67 -8.68
N TYR A 56 -6.99 13.34 -7.92
CA TYR A 56 -8.32 13.01 -8.43
C TYR A 56 -9.32 14.03 -7.92
N ASP A 57 -10.36 14.31 -8.72
CA ASP A 57 -11.36 15.32 -8.42
C ASP A 57 -12.68 14.94 -9.11
N ALA A 58 -13.73 14.71 -8.30
CA ALA A 58 -15.04 14.31 -8.81
C ALA A 58 -15.68 15.41 -9.66
N ALA A 59 -15.46 16.70 -9.31
CA ALA A 59 -16.02 17.83 -10.07
C ALA A 59 -15.43 17.94 -11.48
N LEU A 60 -14.19 17.46 -11.66
CA LEU A 60 -13.51 17.39 -12.96
C LEU A 60 -13.73 16.04 -13.66
N GLY A 61 -14.52 15.13 -13.12
CA GLY A 61 -14.72 13.79 -13.65
C GLY A 61 -13.48 12.91 -13.61
N THR A 62 -12.43 13.30 -12.88
CA THR A 62 -11.21 12.50 -12.73
C THR A 62 -11.28 11.68 -11.46
N THR A 63 -11.70 10.43 -11.58
CA THR A 63 -11.89 9.48 -10.47
C THR A 63 -11.18 8.17 -10.76
N HIS A 64 -11.19 7.24 -9.78
CA HIS A 64 -10.63 5.91 -9.94
C HIS A 64 -11.45 4.84 -9.20
N CYS A 65 -11.10 3.57 -9.39
CA CYS A 65 -11.86 2.43 -8.88
C CYS A 65 -11.09 1.57 -7.88
N ILE A 66 -9.93 2.01 -7.38
CA ILE A 66 -9.01 1.11 -6.68
C ILE A 66 -9.60 0.54 -5.38
N ALA A 67 -10.37 1.33 -4.64
CA ALA A 67 -10.99 0.87 -3.39
C ALA A 67 -12.07 -0.19 -3.63
N SER A 68 -12.84 -0.06 -4.70
CA SER A 68 -13.87 -1.03 -5.08
C SER A 68 -13.28 -2.27 -5.75
N TYR A 69 -12.32 -2.10 -6.66
CA TYR A 69 -11.71 -3.20 -7.41
C TYR A 69 -11.03 -4.25 -6.53
N CYS A 70 -10.43 -3.82 -5.43
CA CYS A 70 -9.81 -4.76 -4.49
C CYS A 70 -10.81 -5.62 -3.70
N ASN A 71 -12.10 -5.28 -3.75
CA ASN A 71 -13.12 -5.87 -2.87
C ASN A 71 -14.41 -6.31 -3.57
N VAL A 72 -14.56 -6.07 -4.88
CA VAL A 72 -15.78 -6.46 -5.60
C VAL A 72 -15.84 -7.96 -5.87
N ASN A 73 -17.07 -8.43 -6.08
CA ASN A 73 -17.38 -9.83 -6.38
C ASN A 73 -17.40 -10.12 -7.88
N GLU A 74 -16.51 -9.55 -8.63
CA GLU A 74 -16.44 -9.72 -10.08
C GLU A 74 -15.24 -10.57 -10.49
N ALA A 75 -15.29 -11.14 -11.68
CA ALA A 75 -14.21 -12.00 -12.21
C ALA A 75 -12.85 -11.30 -12.31
N LEU A 76 -12.84 -9.97 -12.26
CA LEU A 76 -11.64 -9.14 -12.31
C LEU A 76 -11.16 -8.67 -10.92
N ALA A 77 -11.82 -9.08 -9.85
CA ALA A 77 -11.46 -8.69 -8.50
C ALA A 77 -10.05 -9.19 -8.14
N ALA A 78 -9.19 -8.28 -7.73
CA ALA A 78 -7.84 -8.57 -7.31
C ALA A 78 -7.80 -8.83 -5.80
N GLY A 79 -7.76 -10.10 -5.41
CA GLY A 79 -7.49 -10.50 -4.03
C GLY A 79 -6.00 -10.49 -3.69
N ALA A 80 -5.67 -10.45 -2.40
CA ALA A 80 -4.31 -10.61 -1.95
C ALA A 80 -3.76 -12.01 -2.28
N THR A 81 -2.63 -12.06 -2.96
CA THR A 81 -1.96 -13.35 -3.23
C THR A 81 -1.32 -13.88 -1.95
N LYS A 82 -1.14 -15.19 -1.88
CA LYS A 82 -0.39 -15.84 -0.80
C LYS A 82 1.01 -15.25 -0.66
N ASN A 83 1.71 -15.06 -1.78
CA ASN A 83 3.05 -14.48 -1.79
C ASN A 83 3.09 -13.08 -1.18
N LEU A 84 2.10 -12.23 -1.46
CA LEU A 84 2.00 -10.92 -0.83
C LEU A 84 1.84 -11.03 0.69
N ILE A 85 0.99 -11.94 1.17
CA ILE A 85 0.79 -12.15 2.61
C ILE A 85 2.07 -12.63 3.28
N GLU A 86 2.79 -13.53 2.64
CA GLU A 86 4.05 -14.10 3.12
C GLU A 86 5.21 -13.09 3.09
N SER A 87 5.16 -12.10 2.20
CA SER A 87 6.19 -11.05 2.08
C SER A 87 6.16 -10.01 3.19
N PHE A 88 5.06 -9.92 3.94
CA PHE A 88 5.04 -9.05 5.12
C PHE A 88 5.93 -9.62 6.22
N ASN A 89 6.96 -8.88 6.59
CA ASN A 89 7.80 -9.23 7.72
C ASN A 89 6.99 -9.27 9.02
N CYS A 90 7.47 -10.02 10.00
CA CYS A 90 6.94 -10.00 11.34
C CYS A 90 7.36 -8.72 12.08
N VAL A 91 6.75 -8.44 13.23
CA VAL A 91 7.05 -7.26 14.06
C VAL A 91 8.51 -7.20 14.56
N ASP A 92 9.22 -8.32 14.53
CA ASP A 92 10.66 -8.41 14.79
C ASP A 92 11.55 -8.14 13.57
N GLY A 93 10.95 -7.74 12.43
CA GLY A 93 11.64 -7.42 11.18
C GLY A 93 12.04 -8.63 10.32
N LYS A 94 11.75 -9.84 10.77
CA LYS A 94 12.14 -11.09 10.08
C LYS A 94 11.00 -11.66 9.25
N SER A 95 11.35 -12.52 8.29
CA SER A 95 10.36 -13.35 7.59
C SER A 95 9.62 -14.26 8.59
N TYR A 96 8.42 -14.72 8.25
CA TYR A 96 7.66 -15.58 9.16
C TYR A 96 8.34 -16.94 9.43
N GLN A 97 9.23 -17.39 8.54
CA GLN A 97 10.02 -18.61 8.71
C GLN A 97 11.13 -18.44 9.76
N GLU A 98 11.72 -17.24 9.85
CA GLU A 98 12.86 -16.93 10.72
C GLU A 98 12.46 -16.17 11.98
N SER A 99 11.20 -15.76 12.07
CA SER A 99 10.70 -14.95 13.16
C SER A 99 10.63 -15.75 14.48
N THR A 100 11.00 -15.08 15.56
CA THR A 100 10.85 -15.60 16.92
C THR A 100 9.51 -15.22 17.56
N VAL A 101 8.66 -14.49 16.84
CA VAL A 101 7.33 -14.10 17.32
C VAL A 101 6.44 -15.33 17.42
N ALA A 102 5.82 -15.51 18.58
CA ALA A 102 4.95 -16.65 18.83
C ALA A 102 3.81 -16.75 17.82
N ASN A 103 3.65 -17.92 17.20
CA ASN A 103 2.64 -18.22 16.18
C ASN A 103 2.79 -17.43 14.84
N ALA A 104 3.97 -16.89 14.54
CA ALA A 104 4.23 -16.21 13.28
C ALA A 104 3.91 -17.05 12.03
N ASN A 105 4.02 -18.38 12.15
CA ASN A 105 3.72 -19.36 11.10
C ASN A 105 2.24 -19.74 10.97
N LYS A 106 1.35 -19.18 11.80
CA LYS A 106 -0.10 -19.41 11.71
C LYS A 106 -0.77 -18.32 10.91
N PHE A 107 -1.36 -18.69 9.79
CA PHE A 107 -1.98 -17.76 8.83
C PHE A 107 -3.49 -17.55 9.09
N THR A 108 -3.90 -17.47 10.34
CA THR A 108 -5.22 -16.94 10.70
C THR A 108 -5.19 -15.43 10.72
N LEU A 109 -6.31 -14.76 10.42
CA LEU A 109 -6.37 -13.30 10.35
C LEU A 109 -5.88 -12.65 11.65
N ASP A 110 -6.32 -13.13 12.81
CA ASP A 110 -5.90 -12.63 14.12
C ASP A 110 -4.38 -12.71 14.32
N ASN A 111 -3.76 -13.84 13.96
CA ASN A 111 -2.32 -13.97 14.06
C ASN A 111 -1.59 -13.08 13.06
N LEU A 112 -2.07 -12.96 11.84
CA LEU A 112 -1.48 -12.08 10.83
C LEU A 112 -1.50 -10.62 11.30
N ILE A 113 -2.62 -10.12 11.79
CA ILE A 113 -2.74 -8.76 12.34
C ILE A 113 -1.76 -8.53 13.51
N ARG A 114 -1.64 -9.51 14.39
CA ARG A 114 -0.83 -9.39 15.61
C ARG A 114 0.67 -9.57 15.38
N THR A 115 1.05 -10.44 14.44
CA THR A 115 2.44 -10.86 14.27
C THR A 115 3.16 -10.17 13.12
N ARG A 116 2.44 -9.57 12.18
CA ARG A 116 3.03 -8.87 11.03
C ARG A 116 3.31 -7.40 11.35
N ASP A 117 4.21 -6.83 10.56
CA ASP A 117 4.46 -5.40 10.50
C ASP A 117 3.14 -4.60 10.42
N PRO A 118 3.02 -3.44 11.08
CA PRO A 118 1.79 -2.63 11.10
C PRO A 118 1.23 -2.27 9.72
N ARG A 119 2.02 -2.35 8.65
CA ARG A 119 1.53 -2.17 7.28
C ARG A 119 0.54 -3.25 6.85
N PHE A 120 0.59 -4.42 7.47
CA PHE A 120 -0.40 -5.48 7.23
C PHE A 120 -1.79 -5.00 7.65
N GLU A 121 -1.94 -4.53 8.88
CA GLU A 121 -3.20 -4.01 9.42
C GLU A 121 -3.63 -2.70 8.71
N ALA A 122 -2.67 -1.90 8.25
CA ALA A 122 -2.97 -0.73 7.40
C ALA A 122 -3.52 -1.11 6.02
N THR A 123 -3.21 -2.32 5.52
CA THR A 123 -3.63 -2.81 4.21
C THR A 123 -4.92 -3.60 4.27
N PHE A 124 -5.10 -4.42 5.31
CA PHE A 124 -6.23 -5.34 5.44
C PHE A 124 -7.11 -5.00 6.64
N TYR A 125 -8.40 -5.30 6.51
CA TYR A 125 -9.33 -5.15 7.61
C TYR A 125 -9.02 -6.16 8.73
N ASP A 126 -9.15 -5.74 9.96
CA ASP A 126 -8.75 -6.50 11.16
C ASP A 126 -9.74 -7.59 11.60
N SER A 127 -10.85 -7.70 10.89
CA SER A 127 -11.89 -8.67 11.21
C SER A 127 -12.42 -9.36 9.95
N LEU A 128 -12.85 -10.61 10.08
CA LEU A 128 -13.53 -11.31 8.99
C LEU A 128 -14.82 -10.58 8.63
N THR A 129 -15.07 -10.44 7.35
CA THR A 129 -16.29 -9.84 6.85
C THR A 129 -16.86 -10.63 5.68
N ILE A 130 -18.21 -10.76 5.65
CA ILE A 130 -18.94 -11.37 4.52
C ILE A 130 -18.77 -10.61 3.21
N ARG A 131 -18.23 -9.39 3.26
CA ARG A 131 -17.95 -8.55 2.10
C ARG A 131 -16.68 -8.94 1.39
N SER A 132 -15.81 -9.70 2.03
CA SER A 132 -14.60 -10.25 1.41
C SER A 132 -14.98 -11.48 0.57
N ARG A 133 -15.25 -11.27 -0.71
CA ARG A 133 -15.72 -12.34 -1.60
C ARG A 133 -14.62 -12.97 -2.42
N SER A 134 -13.53 -12.26 -2.66
CA SER A 134 -12.39 -12.73 -3.46
C SER A 134 -11.28 -13.37 -2.62
N SER A 135 -11.20 -13.01 -1.34
CA SER A 135 -10.24 -13.59 -0.39
C SER A 135 -10.73 -13.44 1.05
N LEU A 136 -10.07 -14.10 2.01
CA LEU A 136 -10.33 -13.89 3.44
C LEU A 136 -9.99 -12.46 3.91
N LEU A 137 -9.19 -11.74 3.12
CA LEU A 137 -8.66 -10.43 3.48
C LEU A 137 -9.40 -9.34 2.72
N TYR A 138 -10.12 -8.51 3.44
CA TYR A 138 -10.75 -7.32 2.87
C TYR A 138 -9.74 -6.18 2.80
N VAL A 139 -9.46 -5.67 1.60
CA VAL A 139 -8.45 -4.62 1.39
C VAL A 139 -9.01 -3.25 1.78
N VAL A 140 -8.35 -2.57 2.72
CA VAL A 140 -8.77 -1.27 3.25
C VAL A 140 -7.70 -0.18 3.06
N LYS A 141 -6.62 -0.49 2.37
CA LYS A 141 -5.47 0.42 2.20
C LYS A 141 -5.85 1.81 1.68
N PHE A 142 -6.83 1.87 0.78
CA PHE A 142 -7.24 3.10 0.10
C PHE A 142 -8.54 3.70 0.67
N ILE A 143 -9.03 3.16 1.78
CA ILE A 143 -10.27 3.62 2.43
C ILE A 143 -9.92 4.09 3.84
N PRO A 144 -10.24 5.33 4.22
CA PRO A 144 -10.01 5.80 5.59
C PRO A 144 -10.84 4.97 6.57
N ARG A 145 -10.26 4.68 7.74
CA ARG A 145 -10.95 3.86 8.76
C ARG A 145 -12.30 4.44 9.19
N THR A 146 -12.42 5.75 9.18
CA THR A 146 -13.68 6.44 9.48
C THR A 146 -14.80 6.14 8.48
N ALA A 147 -14.45 5.75 7.26
CA ALA A 147 -15.42 5.38 6.22
C ALA A 147 -15.82 3.88 6.25
N LEU A 148 -15.24 3.06 7.14
CA LEU A 148 -15.47 1.61 7.17
C LEU A 148 -16.68 1.16 8.02
N ASN A 149 -17.46 2.09 8.56
CA ASN A 149 -18.62 1.74 9.40
C ASN A 149 -19.62 0.85 8.68
N TYR A 150 -19.76 1.01 7.35
CA TYR A 150 -20.65 0.15 6.56
C TYR A 150 -20.32 -1.35 6.67
N ILE A 151 -19.08 -1.72 6.99
CA ILE A 151 -18.68 -3.12 7.19
C ILE A 151 -19.30 -3.63 8.49
N LYS A 152 -19.15 -2.87 9.58
CA LYS A 152 -19.69 -3.22 10.91
C LYS A 152 -21.21 -3.24 10.92
N GLU A 153 -21.81 -2.27 10.26
CA GLU A 153 -23.27 -2.08 10.18
C GLU A 153 -23.91 -2.98 9.12
N ASN A 154 -23.11 -3.70 8.34
CA ASN A 154 -23.58 -4.46 7.17
C ASN A 154 -24.46 -3.62 6.21
N SER A 155 -24.16 -2.34 6.12
CA SER A 155 -24.85 -1.36 5.28
C SER A 155 -24.17 -1.15 3.93
N THR A 156 -24.73 -0.34 3.04
CA THR A 156 -24.11 0.00 1.76
C THR A 156 -22.98 1.01 1.98
N PRO A 157 -21.82 0.84 1.34
CA PRO A 157 -20.76 1.84 1.37
C PRO A 157 -21.24 3.13 0.71
N ALA A 158 -20.69 4.28 1.15
CA ALA A 158 -20.94 5.55 0.48
C ALA A 158 -20.53 5.48 -1.00
N THR A 159 -21.20 6.23 -1.85
CA THR A 159 -21.01 6.21 -3.31
C THR A 159 -19.54 6.42 -3.71
N GLU A 160 -18.80 7.24 -2.97
CA GLU A 160 -17.38 7.48 -3.16
C GLU A 160 -16.53 6.19 -3.14
N TRP A 161 -16.92 5.18 -2.38
CA TRP A 161 -16.18 3.93 -2.23
C TRP A 161 -16.69 2.81 -3.13
N THR A 162 -17.54 3.14 -4.09
CA THR A 162 -18.14 2.17 -5.01
C THR A 162 -17.78 2.49 -6.46
N GLY A 163 -17.73 1.47 -7.30
CA GLY A 163 -17.48 1.63 -8.74
C GLY A 163 -16.21 2.44 -9.02
N THR A 164 -16.35 3.48 -9.83
CA THR A 164 -15.24 4.34 -10.27
C THR A 164 -15.25 5.71 -9.59
N ASN A 165 -15.79 5.85 -8.39
CA ASN A 165 -16.05 7.14 -7.77
C ASN A 165 -14.98 7.60 -6.76
N ASN A 166 -13.90 6.84 -6.59
CA ASN A 166 -12.86 7.20 -5.63
C ASN A 166 -12.07 8.43 -6.08
N VAL A 167 -11.72 9.29 -5.12
CA VAL A 167 -10.96 10.53 -5.34
C VAL A 167 -9.76 10.68 -4.41
N THR A 168 -9.37 9.62 -3.70
CA THR A 168 -8.12 9.65 -2.93
C THR A 168 -6.90 9.84 -3.83
N GLY A 169 -5.95 10.67 -3.42
CA GLY A 169 -4.73 10.92 -4.18
C GLY A 169 -3.88 9.65 -4.31
N PHE A 170 -3.27 9.43 -5.46
CA PHE A 170 -2.43 8.27 -5.70
C PHE A 170 -0.95 8.66 -5.70
N PRO A 171 -0.15 8.23 -4.71
CA PRO A 171 1.31 8.44 -4.71
C PRO A 171 1.96 7.65 -5.84
N VAL A 172 2.58 8.33 -6.79
CA VAL A 172 3.27 7.71 -7.93
C VAL A 172 4.72 7.41 -7.57
N ILE A 173 5.44 8.40 -7.02
CA ILE A 173 6.82 8.26 -6.55
C ILE A 173 6.88 8.70 -5.09
N ARG A 174 7.40 7.82 -4.23
CA ARG A 174 7.54 8.09 -2.80
C ARG A 174 9.01 8.17 -2.39
N TYR A 175 9.27 8.90 -1.31
CA TYR A 175 10.62 9.03 -0.75
C TYR A 175 11.23 7.68 -0.33
N SER A 176 10.41 6.74 0.12
CA SER A 176 10.86 5.37 0.41
C SER A 176 11.44 4.65 -0.82
N GLU A 177 10.90 4.90 -2.02
CA GLU A 177 11.45 4.37 -3.28
C GLU A 177 12.81 4.99 -3.59
N VAL A 178 12.95 6.31 -3.39
CA VAL A 178 14.24 7.00 -3.56
C VAL A 178 15.30 6.40 -2.65
N LEU A 179 14.96 6.14 -1.37
CA LEU A 179 15.89 5.52 -0.43
C LEU A 179 16.27 4.09 -0.82
N LEU A 180 15.32 3.29 -1.33
CA LEU A 180 15.59 1.94 -1.81
C LEU A 180 16.51 1.96 -3.03
N ASN A 181 16.24 2.83 -4.00
CA ASN A 181 17.10 3.00 -5.19
C ASN A 181 18.52 3.49 -4.84
N TRP A 182 18.64 4.24 -3.75
CA TRP A 182 19.95 4.68 -3.26
C TRP A 182 20.75 3.55 -2.60
N ILE A 183 20.07 2.61 -1.92
CA ILE A 183 20.71 1.47 -1.26
C ILE A 183 21.13 0.40 -2.27
N GLU A 184 20.36 0.19 -3.34
CA GLU A 184 20.62 -0.79 -4.39
C GLU A 184 21.90 -0.47 -5.19
#